data_580154608514b943434b22d6b259f188
#
_entry.id   580154608514b943434b22d6b259f188
#
_cell.length_a   1.000
_cell.length_b   1.000
_cell.length_c   1.000
_cell.angle_alpha   90.00
_cell.angle_beta   90.00
_cell.angle_gamma   90.00
#
_symmetry.space_group_name_H-M   'P 1'
#
loop_
_entity.id
_entity.type
_entity.pdbx_description
1 polymer ?
#
loop_
_entity_poly.entity_id
_entity_poly.type
_entity_poly.pdbx_seq_one_letter_code
_entity_poly.pdbx_strand_id
1 'polypeptide(L)'
;MNVDLVVAGSGFFGLTVAERCAAGLGLRVLVLDRRGHIGGNAYSEAEPETGIEVHRYGAHLFHTSNRRVWDYANRFTAFTGYRHRVYSTYKGRVYSMPINLGTICEYFGRVFAPDEARALIAAQAAEVRAPANLEEQAISLIGRPLYEAFIRGYTAKQWQTDPRDLPAEIITRLPVRYTFDNRYFNDTYEGLPVDGYTAWLERMADHPRIEVRLKTDFLDLRDDLVGNVPVVYTGPLDEYFGHSEGELGWRTLDFEMEVLPTGDFQGTPVMNYADEDVPYTRIHEFRHFHPEREHYPADKTVIMREYSRAAARGDEPYYPVNTPADRARLLAYRELAGREDGVLFGGRLGTYQYLDMHMAIASALSMVDNRLRPHFAGAARPNNRPGGSGGPSPRPRPRGGADE
;
A
#
# COMPACT_ATOMS: atom_id res chain seq x y z
N MET A 1 19.56 -25.94 3.08
CA MET A 1 19.60 -24.68 2.31
C MET A 1 20.62 -23.73 2.93
N ASN A 2 21.48 -23.06 2.14
CA ASN A 2 22.49 -22.17 2.72
C ASN A 2 21.99 -20.69 2.66
N VAL A 3 20.89 -20.42 3.34
CA VAL A 3 20.22 -19.10 3.45
C VAL A 3 20.11 -18.70 4.92
N ASP A 4 20.21 -17.42 5.18
CA ASP A 4 20.19 -16.84 6.52
C ASP A 4 18.80 -16.25 6.86
N LEU A 5 18.01 -15.90 5.83
CA LEU A 5 16.67 -15.34 5.96
C LEU A 5 15.80 -15.75 4.76
N VAL A 6 14.55 -16.11 4.99
CA VAL A 6 13.52 -16.26 3.96
C VAL A 6 12.54 -15.10 4.03
N VAL A 7 12.17 -14.56 2.86
CA VAL A 7 11.15 -13.53 2.71
C VAL A 7 10.05 -14.06 1.79
N ALA A 8 8.84 -14.19 2.29
CA ALA A 8 7.67 -14.58 1.51
C ALA A 8 6.96 -13.33 0.96
N GLY A 9 7.06 -13.13 -0.34
CA GLY A 9 6.53 -12.00 -1.10
C GLY A 9 7.59 -11.04 -1.61
N SER A 10 7.56 -10.76 -2.92
CA SER A 10 8.50 -9.88 -3.64
C SER A 10 7.94 -8.48 -3.89
N GLY A 11 6.94 -8.02 -3.14
CA GLY A 11 6.46 -6.65 -3.17
C GLY A 11 7.42 -5.66 -2.47
N PHE A 12 7.08 -4.37 -2.44
CA PHE A 12 7.94 -3.33 -1.84
C PHE A 12 8.38 -3.64 -0.42
N PHE A 13 7.51 -4.18 0.43
CA PHE A 13 7.88 -4.54 1.79
C PHE A 13 8.95 -5.64 1.79
N GLY A 14 8.68 -6.76 1.13
CA GLY A 14 9.58 -7.91 1.12
C GLY A 14 10.94 -7.60 0.49
N LEU A 15 10.96 -6.90 -0.65
CA LEU A 15 12.22 -6.52 -1.30
C LEU A 15 13.01 -5.47 -0.51
N THR A 16 12.34 -4.56 0.20
CA THR A 16 13.03 -3.64 1.11
C THR A 16 13.72 -4.41 2.25
N VAL A 17 13.04 -5.40 2.84
CA VAL A 17 13.64 -6.27 3.85
C VAL A 17 14.82 -7.04 3.26
N ALA A 18 14.64 -7.69 2.11
CA ALA A 18 15.67 -8.49 1.46
C ALA A 18 16.92 -7.65 1.16
N GLU A 19 16.76 -6.50 0.52
CA GLU A 19 17.87 -5.61 0.16
C GLU A 19 18.59 -5.08 1.40
N ARG A 20 17.84 -4.62 2.42
CA ARG A 20 18.44 -4.13 3.66
C ARG A 20 19.20 -5.20 4.44
N CYS A 21 18.68 -6.42 4.46
CA CYS A 21 19.34 -7.55 5.10
C CYS A 21 20.58 -8.00 4.31
N ALA A 22 20.50 -8.08 3.00
CA ALA A 22 21.62 -8.46 2.15
C ALA A 22 22.73 -7.40 2.15
N ALA A 23 22.40 -6.16 1.80
CA ALA A 23 23.38 -5.08 1.68
C ALA A 23 23.86 -4.54 3.04
N GLY A 24 22.97 -4.47 4.04
CA GLY A 24 23.28 -3.85 5.33
C GLY A 24 23.75 -4.81 6.42
N LEU A 25 23.39 -6.10 6.35
CA LEU A 25 23.75 -7.13 7.34
C LEU A 25 24.59 -8.27 6.74
N GLY A 26 24.77 -8.29 5.42
CA GLY A 26 25.55 -9.32 4.72
C GLY A 26 24.88 -10.70 4.66
N LEU A 27 23.56 -10.76 4.89
CA LEU A 27 22.81 -12.01 4.92
C LEU A 27 22.53 -12.54 3.51
N ARG A 28 22.44 -13.86 3.39
CA ARG A 28 21.94 -14.53 2.20
C ARG A 28 20.43 -14.66 2.35
N VAL A 29 19.69 -14.04 1.45
CA VAL A 29 18.23 -13.93 1.52
C VAL A 29 17.60 -14.69 0.36
N LEU A 30 16.64 -15.55 0.67
CA LEU A 30 15.77 -16.20 -0.30
C LEU A 30 14.42 -15.50 -0.30
N VAL A 31 14.04 -14.92 -1.43
CA VAL A 31 12.71 -14.33 -1.65
C VAL A 31 11.85 -15.32 -2.44
N LEU A 32 10.71 -15.67 -1.90
CA LEU A 32 9.72 -16.56 -2.55
C LEU A 32 8.51 -15.75 -2.97
N ASP A 33 8.03 -15.93 -4.19
CA ASP A 33 6.77 -15.34 -4.63
C ASP A 33 5.94 -16.34 -5.43
N ARG A 34 4.65 -16.45 -5.10
CA ARG A 34 3.71 -17.35 -5.80
C ARG A 34 3.45 -16.93 -7.24
N ARG A 35 3.62 -15.64 -7.56
CA ARG A 35 3.41 -15.07 -8.89
C ARG A 35 4.59 -15.36 -9.81
N GLY A 36 4.36 -15.24 -11.11
CA GLY A 36 5.39 -15.38 -12.15
C GLY A 36 6.20 -14.11 -12.42
N HIS A 37 6.05 -13.11 -11.59
CA HIS A 37 6.75 -11.81 -11.69
C HIS A 37 7.07 -11.26 -10.31
N ILE A 38 8.03 -10.39 -10.24
CA ILE A 38 8.41 -9.61 -9.04
C ILE A 38 7.46 -8.43 -8.85
N GLY A 39 7.44 -7.86 -7.64
CA GLY A 39 6.83 -6.55 -7.38
C GLY A 39 5.45 -6.58 -6.76
N GLY A 40 4.83 -7.76 -6.60
CA GLY A 40 3.48 -7.83 -6.03
C GLY A 40 2.50 -6.99 -6.85
N ASN A 41 1.65 -6.20 -6.20
CA ASN A 41 0.68 -5.35 -6.91
C ASN A 41 1.32 -4.14 -7.62
N ALA A 42 2.57 -3.80 -7.33
CA ALA A 42 3.26 -2.70 -8.00
C ALA A 42 3.89 -3.11 -9.36
N TYR A 43 3.68 -4.34 -9.80
CA TYR A 43 4.17 -4.81 -11.09
C TYR A 43 3.63 -3.96 -12.23
N SER A 44 4.52 -3.49 -13.10
CA SER A 44 4.22 -2.80 -14.35
C SER A 44 4.92 -3.47 -15.52
N GLU A 45 4.34 -3.36 -16.70
CA GLU A 45 4.88 -3.95 -17.92
C GLU A 45 4.53 -3.09 -19.14
N ALA A 46 5.30 -3.22 -20.22
CA ALA A 46 4.91 -2.65 -21.49
C ALA A 46 3.75 -3.48 -22.08
N GLU A 47 2.66 -2.81 -22.49
CA GLU A 47 1.61 -3.48 -23.23
C GLU A 47 2.16 -3.92 -24.59
N PRO A 48 1.99 -5.20 -25.01
CA PRO A 48 2.73 -5.79 -26.13
C PRO A 48 2.49 -5.12 -27.50
N GLU A 49 1.31 -4.57 -27.72
CA GLU A 49 0.96 -3.96 -29.02
C GLU A 49 1.42 -2.50 -29.14
N THR A 50 1.37 -1.77 -28.02
CA THR A 50 1.59 -0.32 -28.01
C THR A 50 2.92 0.10 -27.40
N GLY A 51 3.53 -0.77 -26.57
CA GLY A 51 4.70 -0.42 -25.77
C GLY A 51 4.39 0.55 -24.63
N ILE A 52 3.12 0.93 -24.42
CA ILE A 52 2.71 1.79 -23.31
C ILE A 52 2.85 1.00 -22.01
N GLU A 53 3.54 1.58 -21.03
CA GLU A 53 3.66 0.97 -19.70
C GLU A 53 2.31 0.96 -19.00
N VAL A 54 1.89 -0.22 -18.55
CA VAL A 54 0.65 -0.44 -17.83
C VAL A 54 0.93 -0.98 -16.43
N HIS A 55 0.14 -0.55 -15.45
CA HIS A 55 0.18 -1.08 -14.09
C HIS A 55 -0.85 -2.20 -13.98
N ARG A 56 -0.38 -3.45 -13.94
CA ARG A 56 -1.22 -4.65 -14.05
C ARG A 56 -2.33 -4.76 -13.00
N TYR A 57 -2.09 -4.23 -11.80
CA TYR A 57 -2.97 -4.34 -10.64
C TYR A 57 -3.55 -2.99 -10.20
N GLY A 58 -3.84 -2.11 -11.14
CA GLY A 58 -4.32 -0.75 -10.86
C GLY A 58 -3.20 0.27 -10.77
N ALA A 59 -3.54 1.55 -10.96
CA ALA A 59 -2.55 2.62 -10.96
C ALA A 59 -1.81 2.72 -9.63
N HIS A 60 -0.50 2.64 -9.69
CA HIS A 60 0.41 2.84 -8.56
C HIS A 60 1.12 4.19 -8.73
N LEU A 61 1.07 5.02 -7.69
CA LEU A 61 1.57 6.39 -7.70
C LEU A 61 2.45 6.57 -6.48
N PHE A 62 3.74 6.87 -6.70
CA PHE A 62 4.66 7.03 -5.59
C PHE A 62 4.65 8.47 -5.08
N HIS A 63 4.36 8.61 -3.81
CA HIS A 63 4.38 9.88 -3.10
C HIS A 63 4.84 9.67 -1.65
N THR A 64 5.45 10.65 -1.05
CA THR A 64 5.86 10.60 0.36
C THR A 64 6.30 11.97 0.88
N SER A 65 6.07 12.22 2.16
CA SER A 65 6.74 13.32 2.89
C SER A 65 7.87 12.80 3.77
N ASN A 66 8.09 11.48 3.81
CA ASN A 66 9.16 10.86 4.57
C ASN A 66 10.48 10.92 3.80
N ARG A 67 11.39 11.80 4.23
CA ARG A 67 12.71 11.99 3.59
C ARG A 67 13.53 10.70 3.53
N ARG A 68 13.51 9.86 4.58
CA ARG A 68 14.23 8.60 4.62
C ARG A 68 13.75 7.63 3.54
N VAL A 69 12.43 7.55 3.33
CA VAL A 69 11.85 6.70 2.28
C VAL A 69 12.21 7.22 0.91
N TRP A 70 12.12 8.54 0.71
CA TRP A 70 12.52 9.17 -0.55
C TRP A 70 13.98 8.93 -0.90
N ASP A 71 14.88 9.16 0.06
CA ASP A 71 16.32 8.93 -0.13
C ASP A 71 16.62 7.44 -0.38
N TYR A 72 15.90 6.53 0.25
CA TYR A 72 16.02 5.10 0.01
C TYR A 72 15.57 4.71 -1.40
N ALA A 73 14.40 5.18 -1.83
CA ALA A 73 13.86 4.92 -3.16
C ALA A 73 14.79 5.41 -4.28
N ASN A 74 15.35 6.61 -4.12
CA ASN A 74 16.27 7.21 -5.10
C ASN A 74 17.61 6.48 -5.25
N ARG A 75 17.89 5.47 -4.44
CA ARG A 75 19.06 4.59 -4.65
C ARG A 75 18.86 3.63 -5.83
N PHE A 76 17.61 3.36 -6.21
CA PHE A 76 17.25 2.33 -7.18
C PHE A 76 16.60 2.89 -8.44
N THR A 77 15.98 4.06 -8.36
CA THR A 77 15.32 4.70 -9.50
C THR A 77 15.38 6.22 -9.39
N ALA A 78 15.33 6.90 -10.52
CA ALA A 78 14.99 8.31 -10.59
C ALA A 78 13.46 8.45 -10.74
N PHE A 79 12.94 9.60 -10.35
CA PHE A 79 11.51 9.90 -10.48
C PHE A 79 11.27 11.01 -11.51
N THR A 80 10.17 10.89 -12.25
CA THR A 80 9.69 11.92 -13.17
C THR A 80 9.15 13.11 -12.40
N GLY A 81 8.89 14.20 -13.09
CA GLY A 81 8.17 15.37 -12.54
C GLY A 81 6.65 15.20 -12.48
N TYR A 82 6.14 13.98 -12.61
CA TYR A 82 4.71 13.68 -12.61
C TYR A 82 4.02 14.17 -11.35
N ARG A 83 2.85 14.82 -11.53
CA ARG A 83 1.97 15.26 -10.45
C ARG A 83 0.58 14.70 -10.68
N HIS A 84 0.10 13.90 -9.74
CA HIS A 84 -1.18 13.22 -9.91
C HIS A 84 -2.36 14.17 -9.82
N ARG A 85 -3.23 14.08 -10.82
CA ARG A 85 -4.51 14.76 -10.89
C ARG A 85 -5.59 13.78 -11.22
N VAL A 86 -6.74 13.94 -10.60
CA VAL A 86 -7.91 13.10 -10.82
C VAL A 86 -9.08 13.98 -11.21
N TYR A 87 -9.86 13.50 -12.13
CA TYR A 87 -11.15 14.10 -12.48
C TYR A 87 -12.28 13.13 -12.18
N SER A 88 -13.49 13.63 -12.07
CA SER A 88 -14.69 12.82 -11.91
C SER A 88 -15.77 13.28 -12.87
N THR A 89 -16.42 12.35 -13.54
CA THR A 89 -17.65 12.64 -14.28
C THR A 89 -18.85 12.58 -13.35
N TYR A 90 -19.81 13.46 -13.58
CA TYR A 90 -21.14 13.42 -12.98
C TYR A 90 -22.14 14.09 -13.90
N LYS A 91 -23.21 13.36 -14.30
CA LYS A 91 -24.27 13.84 -15.19
C LYS A 91 -23.74 14.52 -16.46
N GLY A 92 -22.78 13.86 -17.12
CA GLY A 92 -22.17 14.33 -18.40
C GLY A 92 -21.26 15.54 -18.28
N ARG A 93 -20.85 15.95 -17.06
CA ARG A 93 -19.88 17.01 -16.83
C ARG A 93 -18.64 16.46 -16.14
N VAL A 94 -17.51 17.16 -16.28
CA VAL A 94 -16.21 16.77 -15.70
C VAL A 94 -15.82 17.76 -14.62
N TYR A 95 -15.39 17.25 -13.47
CA TYR A 95 -15.00 18.02 -12.31
C TYR A 95 -13.60 17.61 -11.84
N SER A 96 -12.80 18.56 -11.39
CA SER A 96 -11.48 18.26 -10.81
C SER A 96 -11.63 17.72 -9.38
N MET A 97 -10.77 16.74 -9.02
CA MET A 97 -10.72 16.12 -7.69
C MET A 97 -9.31 16.21 -7.09
N PRO A 98 -9.17 16.21 -5.75
CA PRO A 98 -10.21 16.25 -4.72
C PRO A 98 -11.05 17.53 -4.81
N ILE A 99 -12.22 17.53 -4.16
CA ILE A 99 -13.13 18.69 -4.16
C ILE A 99 -12.34 19.96 -3.79
N ASN A 100 -12.33 20.92 -4.70
CA ASN A 100 -11.58 22.17 -4.57
C ASN A 100 -12.46 23.37 -4.97
N LEU A 101 -11.93 24.59 -4.87
CA LEU A 101 -12.70 25.80 -5.21
C LEU A 101 -13.21 25.76 -6.65
N GLY A 102 -12.43 25.23 -7.60
CA GLY A 102 -12.84 25.05 -8.99
C GLY A 102 -14.02 24.07 -9.10
N THR A 103 -13.97 22.92 -8.40
CA THR A 103 -15.07 21.96 -8.33
C THR A 103 -16.35 22.59 -7.79
N ILE A 104 -16.26 23.39 -6.73
CA ILE A 104 -17.39 24.08 -6.12
C ILE A 104 -17.98 25.12 -7.08
N CYS A 105 -17.14 25.95 -7.71
CA CYS A 105 -17.59 26.95 -8.67
C CYS A 105 -18.31 26.29 -9.86
N GLU A 106 -17.71 25.24 -10.41
CA GLU A 106 -18.27 24.50 -11.57
C GLU A 106 -19.59 23.81 -11.22
N TYR A 107 -19.66 23.13 -10.06
CA TYR A 107 -20.86 22.42 -9.64
C TYR A 107 -22.05 23.37 -9.39
N PHE A 108 -21.84 24.47 -8.69
CA PHE A 108 -22.89 25.43 -8.36
C PHE A 108 -23.12 26.50 -9.44
N GLY A 109 -22.33 26.46 -10.53
CA GLY A 109 -22.52 27.35 -11.70
C GLY A 109 -22.25 28.82 -11.45
N ARG A 110 -21.43 29.17 -10.43
CA ARG A 110 -21.00 30.54 -10.15
C ARG A 110 -19.61 30.61 -9.51
N VAL A 111 -18.97 31.76 -9.63
CA VAL A 111 -17.71 32.03 -8.94
C VAL A 111 -17.98 32.28 -7.45
N PHE A 112 -17.17 31.63 -6.61
CA PHE A 112 -17.16 31.84 -5.16
C PHE A 112 -15.81 32.37 -4.71
N ALA A 113 -15.82 33.33 -3.81
CA ALA A 113 -14.65 33.59 -2.98
C ALA A 113 -14.42 32.42 -1.99
N PRO A 114 -13.18 32.17 -1.52
CA PRO A 114 -12.90 31.06 -0.58
C PRO A 114 -13.81 31.05 0.65
N ASP A 115 -14.07 32.20 1.27
CA ASP A 115 -14.92 32.26 2.46
C ASP A 115 -16.41 32.05 2.16
N GLU A 116 -16.87 32.50 0.99
CA GLU A 116 -18.26 32.23 0.55
C GLU A 116 -18.46 30.69 0.31
N ALA A 117 -17.49 30.04 -0.34
CA ALA A 117 -17.52 28.61 -0.55
C ALA A 117 -17.49 27.85 0.79
N ARG A 118 -16.66 28.30 1.74
CA ARG A 118 -16.57 27.74 3.08
C ARG A 118 -17.89 27.86 3.84
N ALA A 119 -18.51 29.04 3.80
CA ALA A 119 -19.79 29.29 4.43
C ALA A 119 -20.91 28.45 3.80
N LEU A 120 -20.94 28.32 2.47
CA LEU A 120 -21.91 27.48 1.78
C LEU A 120 -21.82 26.01 2.21
N ILE A 121 -20.60 25.44 2.18
CA ILE A 121 -20.39 24.03 2.57
C ILE A 121 -20.74 23.85 4.04
N ALA A 122 -20.34 24.74 4.93
CA ALA A 122 -20.68 24.65 6.36
C ALA A 122 -22.20 24.71 6.61
N ALA A 123 -22.94 25.56 5.87
CA ALA A 123 -24.39 25.64 5.97
C ALA A 123 -25.08 24.35 5.51
N GLN A 124 -24.59 23.73 4.43
CA GLN A 124 -25.13 22.46 3.93
C GLN A 124 -24.73 21.27 4.82
N ALA A 125 -23.53 21.26 5.35
CA ALA A 125 -23.04 20.23 6.27
C ALA A 125 -23.78 20.22 7.62
N ALA A 126 -24.34 21.36 8.04
CA ALA A 126 -25.09 21.50 9.29
C ALA A 126 -26.42 20.69 9.31
N GLU A 127 -26.83 20.11 8.18
CA GLU A 127 -27.97 19.18 8.07
C GLU A 127 -27.79 17.99 9.02
N VAL A 128 -26.55 17.47 9.17
CA VAL A 128 -26.25 16.31 10.00
C VAL A 128 -25.27 16.68 11.11
N ARG A 129 -25.70 16.52 12.38
CA ARG A 129 -24.88 16.84 13.56
C ARG A 129 -24.23 15.63 14.23
N ALA A 130 -24.88 14.46 14.14
CA ALA A 130 -24.41 13.23 14.77
C ALA A 130 -24.59 12.09 13.76
N PRO A 131 -23.60 11.87 12.87
CA PRO A 131 -23.72 10.89 11.80
C PRO A 131 -23.71 9.45 12.35
N ALA A 132 -24.65 8.65 11.91
CA ALA A 132 -24.81 7.25 12.28
C ALA A 132 -24.24 6.27 11.24
N ASN A 133 -24.04 6.73 10.00
CA ASN A 133 -23.57 5.92 8.87
C ASN A 133 -22.69 6.75 7.94
N LEU A 134 -22.15 6.10 6.89
CA LEU A 134 -21.24 6.74 5.94
C LEU A 134 -21.91 7.90 5.17
N GLU A 135 -23.15 7.77 4.74
CA GLU A 135 -23.91 8.85 4.07
C GLU A 135 -23.94 10.09 4.96
N GLU A 136 -24.42 9.94 6.19
CA GLU A 136 -24.55 11.04 7.14
C GLU A 136 -23.18 11.65 7.48
N GLN A 137 -22.14 10.81 7.63
CA GLN A 137 -20.78 11.28 7.87
C GLN A 137 -20.28 12.13 6.69
N ALA A 138 -20.47 11.67 5.46
CA ALA A 138 -20.06 12.42 4.27
C ALA A 138 -20.82 13.74 4.15
N ILE A 139 -22.14 13.74 4.36
CA ILE A 139 -22.98 14.95 4.35
C ILE A 139 -22.50 15.96 5.41
N SER A 140 -22.17 15.49 6.61
CA SER A 140 -21.65 16.35 7.68
C SER A 140 -20.30 17.01 7.35
N LEU A 141 -19.56 16.48 6.38
CA LEU A 141 -18.26 17.01 5.94
C LEU A 141 -18.35 17.95 4.74
N ILE A 142 -19.19 17.63 3.76
CA ILE A 142 -19.22 18.33 2.46
C ILE A 142 -20.59 18.82 2.02
N GLY A 143 -21.64 18.55 2.78
CA GLY A 143 -23.03 18.83 2.42
C GLY A 143 -23.63 17.83 1.44
N ARG A 144 -24.97 17.73 1.44
CA ARG A 144 -25.72 16.76 0.62
C ARG A 144 -25.46 16.91 -0.89
N PRO A 145 -25.44 18.11 -1.51
CA PRO A 145 -25.27 18.22 -2.95
C PRO A 145 -23.93 17.64 -3.46
N LEU A 146 -22.83 17.89 -2.77
CA LEU A 146 -21.53 17.33 -3.17
C LEU A 146 -21.40 15.85 -2.82
N TYR A 147 -22.03 15.40 -1.73
CA TYR A 147 -22.15 13.97 -1.40
C TYR A 147 -22.84 13.21 -2.53
N GLU A 148 -24.03 13.66 -2.96
CA GLU A 148 -24.82 13.01 -4.01
C GLU A 148 -24.07 13.01 -5.36
N ALA A 149 -23.34 14.09 -5.64
CA ALA A 149 -22.61 14.22 -6.90
C ALA A 149 -21.36 13.34 -7.00
N PHE A 150 -20.58 13.25 -5.93
CA PHE A 150 -19.19 12.72 -6.05
C PHE A 150 -18.90 11.52 -5.15
N ILE A 151 -19.71 11.30 -4.10
CA ILE A 151 -19.42 10.26 -3.10
C ILE A 151 -20.41 9.11 -3.20
N ARG A 152 -21.70 9.37 -3.26
CA ARG A 152 -22.76 8.36 -3.17
C ARG A 152 -22.58 7.23 -4.18
N GLY A 153 -22.66 7.52 -5.47
CA GLY A 153 -22.58 6.49 -6.52
C GLY A 153 -21.22 5.82 -6.59
N TYR A 154 -20.15 6.60 -6.42
CA TYR A 154 -18.78 6.05 -6.36
C TYR A 154 -18.63 5.05 -5.19
N THR A 155 -19.08 5.44 -3.99
CA THR A 155 -18.99 4.61 -2.78
C THR A 155 -19.88 3.37 -2.90
N ALA A 156 -21.10 3.51 -3.41
CA ALA A 156 -22.00 2.38 -3.62
C ALA A 156 -21.37 1.32 -4.54
N LYS A 157 -20.71 1.72 -5.62
CA LYS A 157 -19.96 0.82 -6.51
C LYS A 157 -18.72 0.24 -5.84
N GLN A 158 -17.93 1.07 -5.16
CA GLN A 158 -16.71 0.64 -4.48
C GLN A 158 -17.00 -0.41 -3.41
N TRP A 159 -18.09 -0.29 -2.67
CA TRP A 159 -18.46 -1.19 -1.58
C TRP A 159 -19.53 -2.22 -1.96
N GLN A 160 -20.20 -2.04 -3.10
CA GLN A 160 -21.40 -2.82 -3.49
C GLN A 160 -22.45 -2.88 -2.38
N THR A 161 -22.62 -1.77 -1.68
CA THR A 161 -23.48 -1.62 -0.51
C THR A 161 -23.95 -0.18 -0.48
N ASP A 162 -25.22 0.03 -0.09
CA ASP A 162 -25.73 1.38 0.10
C ASP A 162 -24.92 2.12 1.18
N PRO A 163 -24.47 3.36 0.94
CA PRO A 163 -23.73 4.14 1.93
C PRO A 163 -24.40 4.29 3.30
N ARG A 164 -25.73 4.15 3.35
CA ARG A 164 -26.52 4.16 4.60
C ARG A 164 -26.31 2.91 5.45
N ASP A 165 -25.88 1.81 4.83
CA ASP A 165 -25.61 0.54 5.50
C ASP A 165 -24.11 0.38 5.83
N LEU A 166 -23.29 1.37 5.50
CA LEU A 166 -21.85 1.38 5.79
C LEU A 166 -21.55 2.18 7.06
N PRO A 167 -20.57 1.73 7.88
CA PRO A 167 -20.15 2.46 9.07
C PRO A 167 -19.58 3.86 8.75
N ALA A 168 -19.87 4.83 9.60
CA ALA A 168 -19.39 6.21 9.46
C ALA A 168 -17.85 6.30 9.44
N GLU A 169 -17.17 5.38 10.13
CA GLU A 169 -15.71 5.34 10.26
C GLU A 169 -14.97 5.04 8.94
N ILE A 170 -15.66 4.55 7.91
CA ILE A 170 -15.07 4.35 6.57
C ILE A 170 -14.65 5.69 5.97
N ILE A 171 -15.39 6.77 6.24
CA ILE A 171 -15.03 8.14 5.84
C ILE A 171 -14.78 8.98 7.08
N THR A 172 -13.53 9.07 7.50
CA THR A 172 -13.14 9.93 8.64
C THR A 172 -12.90 11.38 8.22
N ARG A 173 -12.60 11.61 6.95
CA ARG A 173 -12.38 12.94 6.36
C ARG A 173 -12.61 12.91 4.85
N LEU A 174 -13.19 13.98 4.34
CA LEU A 174 -13.24 14.30 2.91
C LEU A 174 -12.51 15.64 2.74
N PRO A 175 -11.36 15.68 2.10
CA PRO A 175 -10.62 16.93 1.95
C PRO A 175 -11.37 17.86 1.01
N VAL A 176 -11.72 19.06 1.50
CA VAL A 176 -12.22 20.15 0.69
C VAL A 176 -11.16 21.25 0.67
N ARG A 177 -10.73 21.65 -0.52
CA ARG A 177 -9.75 22.71 -0.70
C ARG A 177 -10.45 23.99 -1.14
N TYR A 178 -10.34 25.04 -0.36
CA TYR A 178 -10.87 26.34 -0.72
C TYR A 178 -9.84 27.19 -1.50
N THR A 179 -9.11 26.50 -2.38
CA THR A 179 -8.16 27.03 -3.36
C THR A 179 -8.35 26.28 -4.67
N PHE A 180 -7.76 26.72 -5.77
CA PHE A 180 -7.77 26.04 -7.06
C PHE A 180 -6.71 24.92 -7.17
N ASP A 181 -6.03 24.57 -6.06
CA ASP A 181 -5.08 23.45 -6.06
C ASP A 181 -5.81 22.10 -6.20
N ASN A 182 -5.60 21.46 -7.34
CA ASN A 182 -6.19 20.18 -7.68
C ASN A 182 -5.18 19.00 -7.66
N ARG A 183 -3.99 19.19 -7.06
CA ARG A 183 -3.07 18.07 -6.86
C ARG A 183 -3.72 17.01 -5.96
N TYR A 184 -3.59 15.75 -6.33
CA TYR A 184 -4.22 14.69 -5.55
C TYR A 184 -3.56 14.52 -4.17
N PHE A 185 -2.23 14.47 -4.14
CA PHE A 185 -1.46 14.33 -2.90
C PHE A 185 -1.00 15.68 -2.34
N ASN A 186 -0.79 15.71 -1.02
CA ASN A 186 -0.20 16.85 -0.31
C ASN A 186 1.26 16.62 0.07
N ASP A 187 1.83 15.48 -0.36
CA ASP A 187 3.19 15.10 -0.01
C ASP A 187 4.26 15.98 -0.64
N THR A 188 5.42 16.02 0.04
CA THR A 188 6.58 16.80 -0.39
C THR A 188 7.18 16.25 -1.69
N TYR A 189 7.24 14.93 -1.79
CA TYR A 189 7.81 14.20 -2.91
C TYR A 189 6.73 13.39 -3.60
N GLU A 190 6.73 13.43 -4.92
CA GLU A 190 5.80 12.72 -5.77
C GLU A 190 6.42 12.52 -7.15
N GLY A 191 6.18 11.39 -7.79
CA GLY A 191 6.65 11.08 -9.13
C GLY A 191 6.42 9.63 -9.49
N LEU A 192 6.67 9.30 -10.75
CA LEU A 192 6.70 7.93 -11.24
C LEU A 192 8.14 7.51 -11.51
N PRO A 193 8.50 6.24 -11.29
CA PRO A 193 9.84 5.77 -11.63
C PRO A 193 10.07 5.90 -13.14
N VAL A 194 11.19 6.49 -13.54
CA VAL A 194 11.50 6.80 -14.95
C VAL A 194 11.43 5.54 -15.82
N ASP A 195 11.95 4.41 -15.32
CA ASP A 195 12.01 3.14 -16.06
C ASP A 195 10.85 2.19 -15.68
N GLY A 196 9.84 2.67 -14.93
CA GLY A 196 8.73 1.87 -14.43
C GLY A 196 9.00 1.17 -13.11
N TYR A 197 7.91 0.66 -12.52
CA TYR A 197 7.98 0.03 -11.19
C TYR A 197 8.73 -1.28 -11.19
N THR A 198 8.55 -2.12 -12.21
CA THR A 198 9.23 -3.42 -12.29
C THR A 198 10.73 -3.26 -12.33
N ALA A 199 11.25 -2.36 -13.16
CA ALA A 199 12.68 -2.07 -13.21
C ALA A 199 13.24 -1.56 -11.87
N TRP A 200 12.49 -0.74 -11.13
CA TRP A 200 12.87 -0.33 -9.79
C TRP A 200 12.99 -1.54 -8.84
N LEU A 201 11.98 -2.40 -8.82
CA LEU A 201 11.93 -3.56 -7.94
C LEU A 201 12.99 -4.61 -8.31
N GLU A 202 13.28 -4.80 -9.60
CA GLU A 202 14.39 -5.63 -10.08
C GLU A 202 15.74 -5.12 -9.57
N ARG A 203 15.99 -3.81 -9.61
CA ARG A 203 17.22 -3.22 -9.05
C ARG A 203 17.34 -3.41 -7.53
N MET A 204 16.21 -3.46 -6.80
CA MET A 204 16.23 -3.80 -5.37
C MET A 204 16.62 -5.25 -5.12
N ALA A 205 16.22 -6.15 -6.03
CA ALA A 205 16.53 -7.58 -5.96
C ALA A 205 17.92 -7.92 -6.52
N ASP A 206 18.51 -7.05 -7.34
CA ASP A 206 19.82 -7.28 -7.98
C ASP A 206 20.97 -7.13 -6.97
N HIS A 207 21.17 -8.19 -6.19
CA HIS A 207 22.22 -8.27 -5.20
C HIS A 207 22.74 -9.72 -5.11
N PRO A 208 24.06 -9.96 -5.07
CA PRO A 208 24.65 -11.32 -5.12
C PRO A 208 24.25 -12.22 -3.92
N ARG A 209 23.64 -11.64 -2.89
CA ARG A 209 23.17 -12.37 -1.71
C ARG A 209 21.62 -12.50 -1.68
N ILE A 210 20.94 -12.11 -2.73
CA ILE A 210 19.49 -12.26 -2.87
C ILE A 210 19.22 -13.27 -3.98
N GLU A 211 18.48 -14.30 -3.66
CA GLU A 211 17.91 -15.24 -4.62
C GLU A 211 16.39 -15.03 -4.64
N VAL A 212 15.81 -14.82 -5.83
CA VAL A 212 14.35 -14.72 -6.00
C VAL A 212 13.85 -15.95 -6.72
N ARG A 213 12.89 -16.66 -6.11
CA ARG A 213 12.17 -17.78 -6.73
C ARG A 213 10.72 -17.40 -6.93
N LEU A 214 10.36 -17.19 -8.18
CA LEU A 214 8.99 -16.96 -8.62
C LEU A 214 8.25 -18.29 -8.80
N LYS A 215 6.90 -18.20 -8.93
CA LYS A 215 6.01 -19.38 -9.04
C LYS A 215 6.22 -20.39 -7.91
N THR A 216 6.56 -19.89 -6.73
CA THR A 216 6.86 -20.70 -5.55
C THR A 216 6.07 -20.13 -4.37
N ASP A 217 5.06 -20.87 -3.94
CA ASP A 217 4.30 -20.47 -2.76
C ASP A 217 5.06 -20.86 -1.49
N PHE A 218 5.21 -19.88 -0.58
CA PHE A 218 5.84 -20.11 0.72
C PHE A 218 5.08 -21.17 1.53
N LEU A 219 3.74 -21.19 1.43
CA LEU A 219 2.92 -22.09 2.22
C LEU A 219 3.17 -23.56 1.89
N ASP A 220 3.54 -23.85 0.63
CA ASP A 220 3.95 -25.20 0.22
C ASP A 220 5.29 -25.67 0.83
N LEU A 221 6.12 -24.71 1.28
CA LEU A 221 7.45 -24.96 1.86
C LEU A 221 7.51 -24.63 3.36
N ARG A 222 6.40 -24.20 3.94
CA ARG A 222 6.33 -23.68 5.31
C ARG A 222 6.94 -24.63 6.33
N ASP A 223 6.54 -25.89 6.30
CA ASP A 223 6.96 -26.89 7.29
C ASP A 223 8.46 -27.22 7.18
N ASP A 224 9.06 -27.05 5.99
CA ASP A 224 10.50 -27.22 5.77
C ASP A 224 11.32 -26.00 6.18
N LEU A 225 10.70 -24.82 6.23
CA LEU A 225 11.37 -23.55 6.46
C LEU A 225 11.24 -23.03 7.88
N VAL A 226 10.02 -23.04 8.43
CA VAL A 226 9.74 -22.53 9.77
C VAL A 226 10.44 -23.36 10.83
N GLY A 227 11.11 -22.70 11.78
CA GLY A 227 11.96 -23.35 12.78
C GLY A 227 13.39 -23.68 12.32
N ASN A 228 13.65 -23.71 11.01
CA ASN A 228 14.98 -23.96 10.44
C ASN A 228 15.71 -22.69 9.99
N VAL A 229 14.96 -21.64 9.60
CA VAL A 229 15.49 -20.36 9.17
C VAL A 229 14.51 -19.25 9.56
N PRO A 230 14.98 -18.05 9.97
CA PRO A 230 14.09 -16.92 10.20
C PRO A 230 13.30 -16.56 8.94
N VAL A 231 12.02 -16.21 9.13
CA VAL A 231 11.09 -15.90 8.04
C VAL A 231 10.49 -14.51 8.23
N VAL A 232 10.37 -13.77 7.14
CA VAL A 232 9.49 -12.59 7.05
C VAL A 232 8.35 -12.93 6.09
N TYR A 233 7.15 -13.05 6.61
CA TYR A 233 5.95 -13.39 5.86
C TYR A 233 5.14 -12.14 5.53
N THR A 234 4.83 -11.94 4.24
CA THR A 234 4.07 -10.77 3.75
C THR A 234 2.76 -11.13 3.05
N GLY A 235 2.44 -12.42 2.99
CA GLY A 235 1.15 -12.91 2.48
C GLY A 235 -0.01 -12.65 3.44
N PRO A 236 -1.25 -13.03 3.07
CA PRO A 236 -2.42 -12.86 3.94
C PRO A 236 -2.25 -13.57 5.28
N LEU A 237 -2.57 -12.85 6.35
CA LEU A 237 -2.34 -13.34 7.72
C LEU A 237 -3.19 -14.57 8.04
N ASP A 238 -4.43 -14.58 7.60
CA ASP A 238 -5.37 -15.69 7.78
C ASP A 238 -4.99 -16.93 6.96
N GLU A 239 -4.46 -16.76 5.74
CA GLU A 239 -3.93 -17.87 4.93
C GLU A 239 -2.77 -18.58 5.66
N TYR A 240 -1.86 -17.82 6.29
CA TYR A 240 -0.74 -18.41 7.04
C TYR A 240 -1.21 -19.39 8.12
N PHE A 241 -2.32 -19.08 8.79
CA PHE A 241 -2.91 -19.93 9.82
C PHE A 241 -4.03 -20.85 9.30
N GLY A 242 -4.11 -21.07 7.99
CA GLY A 242 -5.12 -21.95 7.38
C GLY A 242 -6.56 -21.52 7.67
N HIS A 243 -6.80 -20.23 7.86
CA HIS A 243 -8.11 -19.63 8.19
C HIS A 243 -8.73 -20.17 9.49
N SER A 244 -7.90 -20.56 10.47
CA SER A 244 -8.35 -21.18 11.74
C SER A 244 -9.32 -20.30 12.55
N GLU A 245 -9.20 -18.98 12.46
CA GLU A 245 -10.09 -18.00 13.13
C GLU A 245 -11.15 -17.43 12.16
N GLY A 246 -11.26 -17.99 10.96
CA GLY A 246 -12.13 -17.53 9.87
C GLY A 246 -11.43 -16.55 8.93
N GLU A 247 -12.07 -16.30 7.79
CA GLU A 247 -11.53 -15.41 6.73
C GLU A 247 -11.61 -13.94 7.15
N LEU A 248 -10.55 -13.19 6.90
CA LEU A 248 -10.53 -11.73 7.01
C LEU A 248 -11.16 -11.12 5.75
N GLY A 249 -12.04 -10.15 5.92
CA GLY A 249 -12.78 -9.53 4.82
C GLY A 249 -11.89 -8.61 3.97
N TRP A 250 -11.86 -8.84 2.67
CA TRP A 250 -11.16 -8.01 1.70
C TRP A 250 -12.06 -7.53 0.58
N ARG A 251 -11.76 -6.37 0.03
CA ARG A 251 -12.21 -5.99 -1.32
C ARG A 251 -11.19 -6.46 -2.33
N THR A 252 -11.66 -6.91 -3.48
CA THR A 252 -10.85 -7.18 -4.67
C THR A 252 -11.23 -6.24 -5.81
N LEU A 253 -10.35 -6.15 -6.79
CA LEU A 253 -10.56 -5.36 -8.00
C LEU A 253 -10.46 -6.26 -9.22
N ASP A 254 -11.42 -6.12 -10.12
CA ASP A 254 -11.35 -6.68 -11.47
C ASP A 254 -10.97 -5.57 -12.45
N PHE A 255 -10.14 -5.89 -13.42
CA PHE A 255 -9.63 -4.95 -14.42
C PHE A 255 -9.94 -5.42 -15.82
N GLU A 256 -10.52 -4.52 -16.62
CA GLU A 256 -10.72 -4.72 -18.04
C GLU A 256 -9.78 -3.78 -18.80
N MET A 257 -8.76 -4.35 -19.43
CA MET A 257 -7.76 -3.61 -20.22
C MET A 257 -8.12 -3.67 -21.69
N GLU A 258 -8.01 -2.53 -22.37
CA GLU A 258 -8.37 -2.41 -23.79
C GLU A 258 -7.39 -1.48 -24.52
N VAL A 259 -6.91 -1.92 -25.69
CA VAL A 259 -6.18 -1.07 -26.65
C VAL A 259 -7.19 -0.41 -27.56
N LEU A 260 -7.21 0.92 -27.60
CA LEU A 260 -8.12 1.70 -28.41
C LEU A 260 -7.42 2.30 -29.64
N PRO A 261 -8.09 2.34 -30.81
CA PRO A 261 -7.56 2.94 -32.03
C PRO A 261 -7.74 4.48 -32.03
N THR A 262 -7.25 5.11 -30.96
CA THR A 262 -7.22 6.57 -30.80
C THR A 262 -5.99 6.97 -30.02
N GLY A 263 -5.40 8.10 -30.35
CA GLY A 263 -4.20 8.58 -29.68
C GLY A 263 -4.44 9.08 -28.26
N ASP A 264 -5.67 9.44 -27.91
CA ASP A 264 -6.08 9.91 -26.59
C ASP A 264 -7.56 9.62 -26.39
N PHE A 265 -7.94 9.06 -25.24
CA PHE A 265 -9.31 8.68 -24.93
C PHE A 265 -10.00 9.68 -24.00
N GLN A 266 -9.32 10.09 -22.92
CA GLN A 266 -9.94 10.90 -21.85
C GLN A 266 -9.13 12.13 -21.42
N GLY A 267 -7.95 12.36 -22.00
CA GLY A 267 -7.12 13.55 -21.76
C GLY A 267 -6.53 13.62 -20.34
N THR A 268 -6.55 12.53 -19.58
CA THR A 268 -6.08 12.48 -18.19
C THR A 268 -5.72 11.06 -17.79
N PRO A 269 -4.75 10.87 -16.86
CA PRO A 269 -4.38 9.51 -16.42
C PRO A 269 -5.51 8.77 -15.69
N VAL A 270 -6.36 9.49 -14.93
CA VAL A 270 -7.45 8.87 -14.15
C VAL A 270 -8.71 9.71 -14.21
N MET A 271 -9.80 9.07 -14.61
CA MET A 271 -11.15 9.61 -14.55
C MET A 271 -12.01 8.72 -13.66
N ASN A 272 -12.58 9.28 -12.60
CA ASN A 272 -13.59 8.62 -11.78
C ASN A 272 -14.96 8.78 -12.39
N TYR A 273 -15.81 7.81 -12.20
CA TYR A 273 -17.20 7.82 -12.66
C TYR A 273 -18.11 7.79 -11.44
N ALA A 274 -18.75 8.92 -11.13
CA ALA A 274 -19.60 9.06 -9.95
C ALA A 274 -21.05 8.60 -10.18
N ASP A 275 -21.49 8.57 -11.44
CA ASP A 275 -22.85 8.15 -11.81
C ASP A 275 -23.09 6.66 -11.49
N GLU A 276 -24.25 6.33 -10.92
CA GLU A 276 -24.59 4.97 -10.47
C GLU A 276 -24.86 4.01 -11.63
N ASP A 277 -25.28 4.52 -12.79
CA ASP A 277 -25.54 3.75 -14.01
C ASP A 277 -24.27 3.32 -14.76
N VAL A 278 -23.12 3.88 -14.40
CA VAL A 278 -21.82 3.45 -14.92
C VAL A 278 -21.24 2.34 -14.02
N PRO A 279 -20.97 1.12 -14.55
CA PRO A 279 -20.67 -0.04 -13.71
C PRO A 279 -19.26 -0.03 -13.09
N TYR A 280 -18.28 0.67 -13.68
CA TYR A 280 -16.91 0.79 -13.18
C TYR A 280 -16.75 2.04 -12.30
N THR A 281 -15.75 1.99 -11.43
CA THR A 281 -15.42 3.11 -10.53
C THR A 281 -14.57 4.16 -11.20
N ARG A 282 -13.64 3.74 -12.08
CA ARG A 282 -12.72 4.63 -12.80
C ARG A 282 -12.18 4.01 -14.08
N ILE A 283 -11.63 4.87 -14.92
CA ILE A 283 -10.79 4.48 -16.05
C ILE A 283 -9.39 5.06 -15.85
N HIS A 284 -8.38 4.22 -16.04
CA HIS A 284 -6.98 4.63 -16.18
C HIS A 284 -6.64 4.70 -17.68
N GLU A 285 -5.97 5.77 -18.09
CA GLU A 285 -5.36 5.87 -19.42
C GLU A 285 -3.85 6.01 -19.28
N PHE A 286 -3.14 4.94 -19.57
CA PHE A 286 -1.76 4.78 -19.13
C PHE A 286 -0.77 5.69 -19.82
N ARG A 287 -1.00 6.14 -21.05
CA ARG A 287 -0.10 7.06 -21.75
C ARG A 287 0.15 8.37 -21.01
N HIS A 288 -0.83 8.82 -20.21
CA HIS A 288 -0.74 10.06 -19.44
C HIS A 288 0.07 9.96 -18.16
N PHE A 289 0.48 8.75 -17.75
CA PHE A 289 1.39 8.59 -16.62
C PHE A 289 2.83 8.94 -16.99
N HIS A 290 3.22 8.69 -18.25
CA HIS A 290 4.54 8.99 -18.81
C HIS A 290 4.43 9.81 -20.10
N PRO A 291 3.93 11.06 -20.04
CA PRO A 291 3.75 11.89 -21.21
C PRO A 291 5.07 12.29 -21.88
N GLU A 292 6.21 12.13 -21.17
CA GLU A 292 7.55 12.36 -21.68
C GLU A 292 8.07 11.25 -22.61
N ARG A 293 7.37 10.10 -22.70
CA ARG A 293 7.77 8.98 -23.56
C ARG A 293 7.27 9.16 -24.99
N GLU A 294 8.09 9.78 -25.82
CA GLU A 294 7.78 10.10 -27.22
C GLU A 294 7.58 8.87 -28.12
N HIS A 295 8.02 7.68 -27.70
CA HIS A 295 7.88 6.45 -28.47
C HIS A 295 6.49 5.82 -28.42
N TYR A 296 5.58 6.34 -27.62
CA TYR A 296 4.19 5.85 -27.58
C TYR A 296 3.45 6.16 -28.89
N PRO A 297 2.65 5.22 -29.42
CA PRO A 297 1.96 5.40 -30.69
C PRO A 297 1.00 6.62 -30.65
N ALA A 298 0.99 7.38 -31.74
CA ALA A 298 0.13 8.57 -31.83
C ALA A 298 -1.36 8.25 -32.11
N ASP A 299 -1.64 7.03 -32.58
CA ASP A 299 -2.95 6.57 -33.04
C ASP A 299 -3.59 5.50 -32.15
N LYS A 300 -2.91 5.11 -31.05
CA LYS A 300 -3.41 4.09 -30.10
C LYS A 300 -3.17 4.53 -28.68
N THR A 301 -4.06 4.12 -27.80
CA THR A 301 -3.90 4.26 -26.35
C THR A 301 -4.35 3.00 -25.62
N VAL A 302 -3.95 2.87 -24.35
CA VAL A 302 -4.37 1.76 -23.48
C VAL A 302 -5.18 2.33 -22.33
N ILE A 303 -6.40 1.82 -22.19
CA ILE A 303 -7.25 2.13 -21.03
C ILE A 303 -7.46 0.89 -20.18
N MET A 304 -7.81 1.12 -18.91
CA MET A 304 -8.18 0.06 -17.98
C MET A 304 -9.35 0.50 -17.12
N ARG A 305 -10.48 -0.22 -17.24
CA ARG A 305 -11.65 -0.01 -16.39
C ARG A 305 -11.49 -0.81 -15.10
N GLU A 306 -11.81 -0.19 -13.98
CA GLU A 306 -11.68 -0.77 -12.64
C GLU A 306 -13.06 -1.02 -12.03
N TYR A 307 -13.27 -2.26 -11.60
CA TYR A 307 -14.49 -2.71 -10.92
C TYR A 307 -14.12 -3.20 -9.52
N SER A 308 -14.91 -2.85 -8.51
CA SER A 308 -14.68 -3.32 -7.13
C SER A 308 -15.76 -4.30 -6.70
N ARG A 309 -15.34 -5.39 -6.04
CA ARG A 309 -16.25 -6.37 -5.45
C ARG A 309 -15.71 -6.93 -4.13
N ALA A 310 -16.54 -7.66 -3.39
CA ALA A 310 -16.07 -8.45 -2.26
C ALA A 310 -15.12 -9.54 -2.76
N ALA A 311 -14.00 -9.74 -2.07
CA ALA A 311 -13.08 -10.83 -2.38
C ALA A 311 -13.70 -12.17 -1.96
N ALA A 312 -13.59 -13.16 -2.84
CA ALA A 312 -13.78 -14.58 -2.51
C ALA A 312 -12.43 -15.23 -2.24
N ARG A 313 -12.45 -16.45 -1.73
CA ARG A 313 -11.23 -17.25 -1.52
C ARG A 313 -10.49 -17.44 -2.84
N GLY A 314 -9.19 -17.10 -2.83
CA GLY A 314 -8.33 -17.16 -4.02
C GLY A 314 -8.27 -15.90 -4.86
N ASP A 315 -9.12 -14.90 -4.57
CA ASP A 315 -8.99 -13.58 -5.16
C ASP A 315 -7.81 -12.81 -4.57
N GLU A 316 -7.25 -11.89 -5.36
CA GLU A 316 -6.21 -10.99 -4.87
C GLU A 316 -6.81 -9.96 -3.87
N PRO A 317 -6.30 -9.87 -2.64
CA PRO A 317 -6.78 -8.94 -1.65
C PRO A 317 -6.23 -7.53 -1.87
N TYR A 318 -7.12 -6.54 -2.03
CA TYR A 318 -6.73 -5.13 -2.25
C TYR A 318 -6.93 -4.27 -1.00
N TYR A 319 -8.15 -4.19 -0.49
CA TYR A 319 -8.49 -3.30 0.63
C TYR A 319 -9.14 -4.08 1.77
N PRO A 320 -8.62 -3.97 3.02
CA PRO A 320 -9.25 -4.61 4.16
C PRO A 320 -10.61 -3.95 4.46
N VAL A 321 -11.63 -4.77 4.72
CA VAL A 321 -12.99 -4.27 5.00
C VAL A 321 -13.09 -3.73 6.43
N ASN A 322 -12.38 -4.34 7.38
CA ASN A 322 -12.30 -3.89 8.78
C ASN A 322 -13.65 -3.82 9.53
N THR A 323 -14.55 -4.76 9.24
CA THR A 323 -15.78 -4.89 10.04
C THR A 323 -15.48 -5.16 11.52
N PRO A 324 -16.43 -4.99 12.46
CA PRO A 324 -16.25 -5.43 13.84
C PRO A 324 -15.84 -6.90 13.96
N ALA A 325 -16.41 -7.78 13.11
CA ALA A 325 -16.04 -9.19 13.05
C ALA A 325 -14.61 -9.39 12.58
N ASP A 326 -14.17 -8.66 11.54
CA ASP A 326 -12.78 -8.72 11.07
C ASP A 326 -11.79 -8.26 12.13
N ARG A 327 -12.12 -7.20 12.88
CA ARG A 327 -11.28 -6.72 13.99
C ARG A 327 -11.12 -7.76 15.10
N ALA A 328 -12.20 -8.49 15.43
CA ALA A 328 -12.14 -9.56 16.42
C ALA A 328 -11.26 -10.73 15.92
N ARG A 329 -11.44 -11.17 14.66
CA ARG A 329 -10.59 -12.20 14.03
C ARG A 329 -9.13 -11.78 13.97
N LEU A 330 -8.87 -10.53 13.58
CA LEU A 330 -7.52 -9.97 13.52
C LEU A 330 -6.80 -10.01 14.87
N LEU A 331 -7.51 -9.74 15.97
CA LEU A 331 -6.93 -9.86 17.32
C LEU A 331 -6.52 -11.30 17.61
N ALA A 332 -7.37 -12.29 17.31
CA ALA A 332 -7.04 -13.70 17.47
C ALA A 332 -5.82 -14.10 16.62
N TYR A 333 -5.78 -13.71 15.33
CA TYR A 333 -4.61 -13.95 14.49
C TYR A 333 -3.33 -13.29 14.99
N ARG A 334 -3.41 -12.09 15.55
CA ARG A 334 -2.24 -11.42 16.16
C ARG A 334 -1.72 -12.15 17.40
N GLU A 335 -2.60 -12.77 18.17
CA GLU A 335 -2.18 -13.62 19.28
C GLU A 335 -1.46 -14.88 18.77
N LEU A 336 -1.98 -15.53 17.73
CA LEU A 336 -1.31 -16.67 17.10
C LEU A 336 0.04 -16.25 16.52
N ALA A 337 0.10 -15.16 15.78
CA ALA A 337 1.33 -14.61 15.23
C ALA A 337 2.38 -14.24 16.29
N GLY A 338 1.93 -13.80 17.46
CA GLY A 338 2.81 -13.50 18.61
C GLY A 338 3.43 -14.74 19.25
N ARG A 339 2.90 -15.93 18.99
CA ARG A 339 3.41 -17.23 19.48
C ARG A 339 4.26 -17.96 18.44
N GLU A 340 4.28 -17.46 17.21
CA GLU A 340 5.01 -18.09 16.10
C GLU A 340 6.50 -17.74 16.19
N ASP A 341 7.32 -18.72 16.60
CA ASP A 341 8.75 -18.52 16.77
C ASP A 341 9.46 -18.47 15.39
N GLY A 342 10.35 -17.50 15.23
CA GLY A 342 11.18 -17.36 14.02
C GLY A 342 10.44 -16.76 12.82
N VAL A 343 9.18 -16.34 12.95
CA VAL A 343 8.41 -15.69 11.86
C VAL A 343 8.03 -14.26 12.23
N LEU A 344 8.30 -13.33 11.35
CA LEU A 344 7.85 -11.94 11.45
C LEU A 344 6.82 -11.66 10.37
N PHE A 345 5.67 -11.17 10.77
CA PHE A 345 4.61 -10.77 9.84
C PHE A 345 4.74 -9.30 9.48
N GLY A 346 4.61 -8.97 8.19
CA GLY A 346 4.75 -7.61 7.71
C GLY A 346 4.07 -7.36 6.37
N GLY A 347 4.12 -6.10 5.91
CA GLY A 347 3.44 -5.70 4.69
C GLY A 347 1.91 -5.58 4.84
N ARG A 348 1.26 -5.18 3.77
CA ARG A 348 -0.18 -4.89 3.74
C ARG A 348 -1.03 -6.10 4.12
N LEU A 349 -0.73 -7.26 3.54
CA LEU A 349 -1.50 -8.49 3.75
C LEU A 349 -1.18 -9.15 5.08
N GLY A 350 0.12 -9.24 5.44
CA GLY A 350 0.59 -9.87 6.67
C GLY A 350 0.23 -9.09 7.95
N THR A 351 -0.23 -7.84 7.81
CA THR A 351 -0.71 -7.04 8.95
C THR A 351 -2.19 -6.67 8.87
N TYR A 352 -2.87 -7.06 7.79
CA TYR A 352 -4.26 -6.71 7.51
C TYR A 352 -4.48 -5.18 7.62
N GLN A 353 -3.65 -4.40 6.90
CA GLN A 353 -3.69 -2.94 6.93
C GLN A 353 -3.64 -2.38 5.50
N TYR A 354 -4.28 -1.24 5.28
CA TYR A 354 -4.01 -0.45 4.10
C TYR A 354 -2.65 0.23 4.25
N LEU A 355 -1.75 -0.03 3.32
CA LEU A 355 -0.42 0.60 3.26
C LEU A 355 -0.18 1.09 1.84
N ASP A 356 0.07 2.39 1.69
CA ASP A 356 0.66 2.93 0.48
C ASP A 356 2.10 2.42 0.31
N MET A 357 2.65 2.50 -0.90
CA MET A 357 4.00 2.02 -1.20
C MET A 357 5.06 2.61 -0.26
N HIS A 358 4.98 3.92 0.02
CA HIS A 358 5.92 4.58 0.93
C HIS A 358 5.78 4.09 2.38
N MET A 359 4.57 3.77 2.80
CA MET A 359 4.30 3.20 4.14
C MET A 359 4.83 1.77 4.25
N ALA A 360 4.69 0.97 3.19
CA ALA A 360 5.25 -0.38 3.13
C ALA A 360 6.79 -0.35 3.22
N ILE A 361 7.45 0.54 2.47
CA ILE A 361 8.90 0.74 2.55
C ILE A 361 9.31 1.21 3.96
N ALA A 362 8.64 2.21 4.53
CA ALA A 362 8.93 2.72 5.88
C ALA A 362 8.81 1.64 6.95
N SER A 363 7.75 0.84 6.88
CA SER A 363 7.49 -0.26 7.81
C SER A 363 8.56 -1.37 7.68
N ALA A 364 8.98 -1.69 6.47
CA ALA A 364 10.06 -2.64 6.21
C ALA A 364 11.41 -2.15 6.76
N LEU A 365 11.76 -0.88 6.52
CA LEU A 365 12.97 -0.26 7.08
C LEU A 365 12.95 -0.31 8.62
N SER A 366 11.81 -0.04 9.23
CA SER A 366 11.61 -0.13 10.69
C SER A 366 11.75 -1.57 11.20
N MET A 367 11.19 -2.56 10.50
CA MET A 367 11.34 -3.98 10.85
C MET A 367 12.80 -4.41 10.82
N VAL A 368 13.54 -4.03 9.79
CA VAL A 368 14.97 -4.35 9.70
C VAL A 368 15.75 -3.73 10.87
N ASP A 369 15.55 -2.46 11.16
CA ASP A 369 16.30 -1.78 12.22
C ASP A 369 15.97 -2.29 13.63
N ASN A 370 14.69 -2.54 13.91
CA ASN A 370 14.22 -2.80 15.26
C ASN A 370 14.07 -4.28 15.61
N ARG A 371 14.02 -5.17 14.61
CA ARG A 371 13.78 -6.61 14.82
C ARG A 371 14.91 -7.46 14.21
N LEU A 372 15.17 -7.34 12.91
CA LEU A 372 16.12 -8.22 12.23
C LEU A 372 17.58 -7.91 12.59
N ARG A 373 17.98 -6.64 12.59
CA ARG A 373 19.34 -6.24 12.97
C ARG A 373 19.71 -6.69 14.40
N PRO A 374 18.90 -6.47 15.44
CA PRO A 374 19.18 -6.99 16.80
C PRO A 374 19.22 -8.50 16.84
N HIS A 375 18.31 -9.20 16.15
CA HIS A 375 18.25 -10.66 16.10
C HIS A 375 19.58 -11.23 15.58
N PHE A 376 20.05 -10.78 14.42
CA PHE A 376 21.28 -11.28 13.82
C PHE A 376 22.55 -10.79 14.53
N ALA A 377 22.54 -9.60 15.14
CA ALA A 377 23.65 -9.14 15.95
C ALA A 377 23.81 -9.95 17.26
N GLY A 378 22.69 -10.42 17.84
CA GLY A 378 22.69 -11.31 19.01
C GLY A 378 23.21 -12.72 18.68
N ALA A 379 22.85 -13.24 17.50
CA ALA A 379 23.31 -14.55 17.01
C ALA A 379 24.82 -14.57 16.64
N ALA A 380 25.40 -13.42 16.27
CA ALA A 380 26.80 -13.30 15.87
C ALA A 380 27.78 -13.19 17.05
N ARG A 381 27.34 -13.20 18.32
CA ARG A 381 28.24 -13.27 19.48
C ARG A 381 28.66 -14.72 19.69
N PRO A 382 29.91 -15.14 19.37
CA PRO A 382 30.39 -16.45 19.77
C PRO A 382 30.39 -16.51 21.31
N ASN A 383 30.00 -17.68 21.83
CA ASN A 383 30.05 -18.02 23.26
C ASN A 383 31.55 -18.00 23.69
N ASN A 384 32.10 -16.83 23.93
CA ASN A 384 33.36 -16.68 24.65
C ASN A 384 33.08 -16.83 26.13
N ARG A 385 32.80 -18.08 26.55
CA ARG A 385 33.09 -18.45 27.95
C ARG A 385 34.60 -18.61 28.04
N PRO A 386 35.31 -17.78 28.81
CA PRO A 386 36.69 -18.07 29.13
C PRO A 386 36.70 -19.39 29.90
N GLY A 387 37.46 -20.37 29.39
CA GLY A 387 37.70 -21.63 30.03
C GLY A 387 38.23 -21.37 31.45
N GLY A 388 37.44 -21.75 32.45
CA GLY A 388 37.86 -21.72 33.83
C GLY A 388 38.93 -22.77 34.08
N SER A 389 40.18 -22.33 34.14
CA SER A 389 41.23 -23.08 34.86
C SER A 389 41.05 -22.79 36.33
N GLY A 390 40.58 -23.81 37.07
CA GLY A 390 40.50 -23.75 38.52
C GLY A 390 41.84 -23.68 39.18
N GLY A 391 42.04 -22.64 39.99
CA GLY A 391 43.08 -22.57 41.02
C GLY A 391 42.42 -22.13 42.30
N PRO A 392 42.72 -22.75 43.49
CA PRO A 392 42.00 -22.46 44.73
C PRO A 392 42.41 -21.10 45.30
N SER A 393 41.42 -20.28 45.60
CA SER A 393 41.55 -18.98 46.24
C SER A 393 41.92 -19.12 47.73
N PRO A 394 42.90 -18.40 48.28
CA PRO A 394 43.21 -18.41 49.73
C PRO A 394 42.17 -17.55 50.49
N ARG A 395 41.80 -18.07 51.66
CA ARG A 395 40.86 -17.42 52.63
C ARG A 395 41.45 -16.12 53.17
N PRO A 396 40.72 -15.03 53.31
CA PRO A 396 41.15 -13.86 54.08
C PRO A 396 40.98 -14.06 55.58
N ARG A 397 42.02 -13.62 56.36
CA ARG A 397 41.99 -13.53 57.79
C ARG A 397 41.11 -12.37 58.29
N PRO A 398 40.49 -12.48 59.46
CA PRO A 398 39.72 -11.39 60.05
C PRO A 398 40.64 -10.29 60.57
N ARG A 399 40.35 -9.04 60.28
CA ARG A 399 40.89 -7.89 61.06
C ARG A 399 39.83 -7.39 62.00
N GLY A 400 40.26 -7.29 63.22
CA GLY A 400 39.51 -6.74 64.31
C GLY A 400 39.26 -5.25 64.18
N GLY A 401 38.32 -4.80 65.03
CA GLY A 401 37.79 -3.49 65.04
C GLY A 401 38.67 -2.41 65.69
N ALA A 402 38.23 -1.21 65.54
CA ALA A 402 38.07 -0.19 66.61
C ALA A 402 37.75 1.14 65.95
N ASP A 403 36.69 1.73 66.45
CA ASP A 403 36.49 3.13 66.88
C ASP A 403 36.75 4.26 65.84
N GLU A 404 35.78 4.96 65.39
CA GLU A 404 35.11 6.18 65.93
C GLU A 404 33.92 6.53 65.01
#